data_f19396c3945f24ada8f100efc46e1462
#
_entry.id   f19396c3945f24ada8f100efc46e1462
#
_cell.length_a   1.000
_cell.length_b   1.000
_cell.length_c   1.000
_cell.angle_alpha   90.00
_cell.angle_beta   90.00
_cell.angle_gamma   90.00
#
_symmetry.space_group_name_H-M   'P 1'
#
loop_
_entity.id
_entity.type
_entity.pdbx_description
1 polymer ?
#
loop_
_entity_poly.entity_id
_entity_poly.type
_entity_poly.pdbx_seq_one_letter_code
_entity_poly.pdbx_strand_id
1 'polypeptide(L)'
;MGDAGALLATPSGDDGGVEGISPVTAVVPDEETAAPQADTEIDDGAEATESDGRGQVVGHWLDSWTKEQIEAALAKDPESLGSMAIGFTNSGALFNGVQMPPGEAWQVVNPEHAWGTRETVDNLTHCLERVVELFPGAATMYIGHISGRRGGHLSPHKSHQSGRDVDVSYYYNAGTEKWYATANARNLDRERTWAFVRTIITDTDVELILMDRSVQRLLRQFALSRGEDREWVDRLFDGGGGLSPLILHAKGHASHLHVRFYNPLAQETGRRSYEILIKRRVLQPPSYFVRHKAKSGDTLSGLAVKYHVPQKTIQQVNGLKTDALKIDHEYRIPQSGGVRMAPRVAIPARRVPPDPAPAPNAAQPGTVQPNAPKGAGMLGGG
;
A
#
# COMPACT_ATOMS: atom_id res chain seq x y z
N MET A 1 -15.06 26.89 -75.06
CA MET A 1 -16.16 27.84 -74.89
C MET A 1 -16.43 27.82 -73.43
N GLY A 2 -15.92 28.69 -72.69
CA GLY A 2 -16.25 30.05 -72.36
C GLY A 2 -16.73 29.97 -70.87
N ASP A 3 -16.29 30.59 -69.99
CA ASP A 3 -15.61 31.83 -69.67
C ASP A 3 -16.23 32.36 -68.32
N ALA A 4 -15.40 33.02 -67.60
CA ALA A 4 -15.68 34.07 -66.56
C ALA A 4 -16.47 33.63 -65.29
N GLY A 5 -16.01 33.75 -64.07
CA GLY A 5 -15.29 34.89 -63.49
C GLY A 5 -16.25 35.79 -62.74
N ALA A 6 -16.16 35.84 -61.43
CA ALA A 6 -16.44 37.08 -60.68
C ALA A 6 -16.02 36.95 -59.20
N LEU A 7 -15.09 37.74 -58.81
CA LEU A 7 -14.81 38.21 -57.44
C LEU A 7 -16.00 39.02 -56.92
N LEU A 8 -16.24 38.90 -55.57
CA LEU A 8 -16.68 40.03 -54.72
C LEU A 8 -16.54 39.65 -53.27
N ALA A 9 -15.53 40.25 -52.62
CA ALA A 9 -15.63 41.17 -51.53
C ALA A 9 -16.15 40.65 -50.17
N THR A 10 -15.24 40.64 -49.20
CA THR A 10 -15.45 40.60 -47.74
C THR A 10 -16.24 41.79 -47.23
N PRO A 11 -16.90 41.67 -46.08
CA PRO A 11 -16.60 42.62 -45.06
C PRO A 11 -16.13 41.96 -43.74
N SER A 12 -15.19 42.68 -43.19
CA SER A 12 -14.67 42.61 -41.81
C SER A 12 -15.79 42.81 -40.79
N GLY A 13 -15.70 42.08 -39.70
CA GLY A 13 -16.56 42.25 -38.52
C GLY A 13 -16.01 41.50 -37.33
N ASP A 14 -15.22 42.21 -36.64
CA ASP A 14 -15.05 42.39 -35.18
C ASP A 14 -14.87 41.17 -34.30
N ASP A 15 -13.72 41.24 -33.61
CA ASP A 15 -13.18 40.38 -32.56
C ASP A 15 -14.07 40.35 -31.31
N GLY A 16 -14.48 39.15 -30.92
CA GLY A 16 -14.85 38.81 -29.57
C GLY A 16 -13.92 37.72 -29.08
N GLY A 17 -12.74 38.11 -28.55
CA GLY A 17 -11.77 37.20 -27.97
C GLY A 17 -12.36 36.42 -26.81
N VAL A 18 -12.56 35.12 -27.00
CA VAL A 18 -12.68 34.17 -25.91
C VAL A 18 -11.27 33.66 -25.67
N GLU A 19 -10.67 34.13 -24.59
CA GLU A 19 -9.40 33.61 -24.10
C GLU A 19 -9.58 32.09 -23.84
N GLY A 20 -8.94 31.30 -24.70
CA GLY A 20 -8.81 29.86 -24.51
C GLY A 20 -7.98 29.57 -23.28
N ILE A 21 -8.60 28.96 -22.30
CA ILE A 21 -7.91 28.32 -21.19
C ILE A 21 -7.08 27.20 -21.80
N SER A 22 -5.78 27.44 -21.95
CA SER A 22 -4.82 26.38 -22.27
C SER A 22 -4.87 25.32 -21.20
N PRO A 23 -4.90 24.04 -21.55
CA PRO A 23 -4.73 22.98 -20.55
C PRO A 23 -3.36 23.17 -19.89
N VAL A 24 -3.36 23.30 -18.57
CA VAL A 24 -2.15 23.24 -17.76
C VAL A 24 -1.53 21.86 -18.02
N THR A 25 -0.52 21.83 -18.87
CA THR A 25 0.34 20.67 -19.05
C THR A 25 1.01 20.48 -17.68
N ALA A 26 0.63 19.45 -16.95
CA ALA A 26 1.32 19.02 -15.76
C ALA A 26 2.78 18.79 -16.16
N VAL A 27 3.68 19.60 -15.65
CA VAL A 27 5.12 19.36 -15.76
C VAL A 27 5.39 18.12 -14.93
N VAL A 28 5.49 16.97 -15.60
CA VAL A 28 6.06 15.78 -15.01
C VAL A 28 7.52 16.12 -14.72
N PRO A 29 8.00 16.08 -13.47
CA PRO A 29 9.41 16.27 -13.20
C PRO A 29 10.20 15.21 -13.98
N ASP A 30 11.21 15.63 -14.73
CA ASP A 30 12.11 14.73 -15.45
C ASP A 30 12.58 13.59 -14.53
N GLU A 31 12.41 12.36 -15.01
CA GLU A 31 12.74 11.11 -14.32
C GLU A 31 14.22 10.98 -13.90
N GLU A 32 15.05 11.95 -14.24
CA GLU A 32 16.51 11.81 -14.17
C GLU A 32 17.13 12.17 -12.80
N THR A 33 16.34 12.57 -11.79
CA THR A 33 16.94 13.05 -10.53
C THR A 33 16.61 12.27 -9.26
N ALA A 34 15.93 11.14 -9.28
CA ALA A 34 15.61 10.46 -8.01
C ALA A 34 15.34 8.96 -8.07
N ALA A 35 15.65 8.27 -9.16
CA ALA A 35 15.65 6.81 -9.11
C ALA A 35 16.83 6.35 -8.23
N PRO A 36 16.64 5.45 -7.25
CA PRO A 36 17.76 4.82 -6.58
C PRO A 36 18.64 4.17 -7.64
N GLN A 37 19.97 4.35 -7.51
CA GLN A 37 20.93 3.70 -8.39
C GLN A 37 20.59 2.21 -8.48
N ALA A 38 20.59 1.64 -9.68
CA ALA A 38 20.05 0.33 -10.05
C ALA A 38 20.61 -0.90 -9.26
N ASP A 39 21.53 -0.68 -8.33
CA ASP A 39 22.20 -1.73 -7.56
C ASP A 39 21.76 -1.85 -6.09
N THR A 40 20.85 -1.00 -5.62
CA THR A 40 20.39 -1.08 -4.22
C THR A 40 18.94 -1.59 -4.20
N GLU A 41 18.75 -2.88 -3.97
CA GLU A 41 17.42 -3.43 -3.71
C GLU A 41 16.82 -2.71 -2.49
N ILE A 42 15.60 -2.22 -2.65
CA ILE A 42 14.81 -1.73 -1.53
C ILE A 42 14.44 -2.94 -0.67
N ASP A 43 14.74 -2.88 0.62
CA ASP A 43 14.44 -3.97 1.55
C ASP A 43 12.97 -3.90 2.02
N ASP A 44 12.07 -4.19 1.07
CA ASP A 44 10.63 -4.27 1.27
C ASP A 44 10.14 -5.72 1.39
N GLY A 45 11.07 -6.67 1.37
CA GLY A 45 10.81 -8.11 1.39
C GLY A 45 10.58 -8.69 2.79
N ALA A 46 10.27 -7.88 3.81
CA ALA A 46 9.88 -8.41 5.10
C ALA A 46 8.68 -9.34 4.90
N GLU A 47 8.91 -10.65 5.04
CA GLU A 47 7.82 -11.60 5.16
C GLU A 47 7.12 -11.28 6.46
N ALA A 48 5.78 -11.14 6.40
CA ALA A 48 5.02 -11.19 7.62
C ALA A 48 5.43 -12.51 8.30
N THR A 49 5.94 -12.40 9.51
CA THR A 49 6.08 -13.58 10.37
C THR A 49 4.75 -14.31 10.27
N GLU A 50 4.78 -15.60 9.92
CA GLU A 50 3.59 -16.45 9.84
C GLU A 50 2.66 -16.01 10.96
N SER A 51 1.41 -15.65 10.58
CA SER A 51 0.45 -15.16 11.58
C SER A 51 0.54 -16.11 12.76
N ASP A 52 0.74 -15.61 13.95
CA ASP A 52 0.91 -16.39 15.18
C ASP A 52 -0.31 -17.28 15.52
N GLY A 53 -1.15 -17.55 14.52
CA GLY A 53 -2.35 -18.36 14.61
C GLY A 53 -3.51 -17.72 15.38
N ARG A 54 -3.37 -16.47 15.83
CA ARG A 54 -4.39 -15.75 16.61
C ARG A 54 -5.38 -14.94 15.77
N GLY A 55 -5.25 -14.95 14.42
CA GLY A 55 -6.14 -14.24 13.53
C GLY A 55 -7.47 -14.99 13.32
N GLN A 56 -8.50 -14.24 12.95
CA GLN A 56 -9.76 -14.81 12.48
C GLN A 56 -9.72 -15.00 10.97
N VAL A 57 -10.12 -16.18 10.51
CA VAL A 57 -10.36 -16.42 9.10
C VAL A 57 -11.62 -15.65 8.70
N VAL A 58 -11.45 -14.68 7.82
CA VAL A 58 -12.57 -13.87 7.31
C VAL A 58 -13.45 -14.75 6.42
N GLY A 59 -14.77 -14.68 6.63
CA GLY A 59 -15.74 -15.32 5.75
C GLY A 59 -15.62 -14.76 4.33
N HIS A 60 -15.71 -15.63 3.33
CA HIS A 60 -15.61 -15.24 1.94
C HIS A 60 -16.86 -15.63 1.18
N TRP A 61 -17.32 -14.76 0.27
CA TRP A 61 -18.54 -15.01 -0.51
C TRP A 61 -18.44 -16.29 -1.38
N LEU A 62 -17.22 -16.70 -1.76
CA LEU A 62 -16.99 -17.97 -2.44
C LEU A 62 -17.09 -19.20 -1.53
N ASP A 63 -17.22 -19.05 -0.20
CA ASP A 63 -17.24 -20.21 0.72
C ASP A 63 -18.37 -21.19 0.41
N SER A 64 -19.50 -20.68 -0.09
CA SER A 64 -20.64 -21.49 -0.53
C SER A 64 -20.50 -22.05 -1.96
N TRP A 65 -19.44 -21.69 -2.72
CA TRP A 65 -19.27 -22.07 -4.11
C TRP A 65 -18.44 -23.34 -4.24
N THR A 66 -18.85 -24.22 -5.14
CA THR A 66 -18.04 -25.37 -5.55
C THR A 66 -16.96 -24.93 -6.56
N LYS A 67 -15.97 -25.81 -6.79
CA LYS A 67 -14.95 -25.58 -7.81
C LYS A 67 -15.56 -25.41 -9.21
N GLU A 68 -16.58 -26.21 -9.51
CA GLU A 68 -17.29 -26.19 -10.80
C GLU A 68 -18.05 -24.88 -11.01
N GLN A 69 -18.63 -24.31 -9.95
CA GLN A 69 -19.29 -22.99 -10.02
C GLN A 69 -18.29 -21.87 -10.30
N ILE A 70 -17.13 -21.91 -9.63
CA ILE A 70 -16.03 -20.97 -9.89
C ILE A 70 -15.53 -21.13 -11.32
N GLU A 71 -15.32 -22.37 -11.78
CA GLU A 71 -14.87 -22.65 -13.16
C GLU A 71 -15.89 -22.16 -14.19
N ALA A 72 -17.18 -22.33 -13.95
CA ALA A 72 -18.24 -21.85 -14.83
C ALA A 72 -18.30 -20.31 -14.89
N ALA A 73 -18.14 -19.62 -13.75
CA ALA A 73 -18.10 -18.18 -13.71
C ALA A 73 -16.90 -17.63 -14.48
N LEU A 74 -15.70 -18.15 -14.22
CA LEU A 74 -14.47 -17.78 -14.92
C LEU A 74 -14.49 -18.17 -16.41
N ALA A 75 -15.28 -19.17 -16.79
CA ALA A 75 -15.47 -19.55 -18.18
C ALA A 75 -16.28 -18.52 -18.96
N LYS A 76 -17.29 -17.96 -18.31
CA LYS A 76 -18.17 -16.94 -18.87
C LYS A 76 -17.50 -15.59 -18.90
N ASP A 77 -16.86 -15.22 -17.81
CA ASP A 77 -16.14 -13.95 -17.66
C ASP A 77 -15.02 -14.11 -16.62
N PRO A 78 -13.73 -14.15 -17.05
CA PRO A 78 -12.60 -14.29 -16.12
C PRO A 78 -12.49 -13.17 -15.09
N GLU A 79 -13.05 -11.99 -15.35
CA GLU A 79 -12.99 -10.82 -14.48
C GLU A 79 -14.15 -10.74 -13.49
N SER A 80 -15.18 -11.60 -13.64
CA SER A 80 -16.43 -11.58 -12.86
C SER A 80 -16.22 -11.77 -11.35
N LEU A 81 -15.12 -12.38 -10.94
CA LEU A 81 -14.82 -12.63 -9.54
C LEU A 81 -14.02 -11.51 -8.86
N GLY A 82 -13.78 -10.40 -9.56
CA GLY A 82 -13.04 -9.25 -9.04
C GLY A 82 -11.52 -9.42 -9.07
N SER A 83 -10.82 -8.53 -8.36
CA SER A 83 -9.36 -8.56 -8.30
C SER A 83 -8.82 -9.71 -7.47
N MET A 84 -7.67 -10.26 -7.87
CA MET A 84 -7.08 -11.45 -7.25
C MET A 84 -5.60 -11.23 -6.98
N ALA A 85 -5.20 -11.33 -5.71
CA ALA A 85 -3.81 -11.45 -5.30
C ALA A 85 -3.41 -12.92 -5.33
N ILE A 86 -2.42 -13.26 -6.14
CA ILE A 86 -2.00 -14.64 -6.37
C ILE A 86 -0.60 -14.84 -5.80
N GLY A 87 -0.42 -15.91 -5.01
CA GLY A 87 0.84 -16.23 -4.38
C GLY A 87 1.19 -15.29 -3.23
N PHE A 88 2.46 -14.88 -3.17
CA PHE A 88 3.01 -14.02 -2.12
C PHE A 88 3.38 -12.64 -2.70
N THR A 89 3.62 -11.68 -1.84
CA THR A 89 4.02 -10.33 -2.26
C THR A 89 5.38 -10.29 -2.96
N ASN A 90 6.26 -11.24 -2.67
CA ASN A 90 7.60 -11.38 -3.25
C ASN A 90 7.72 -12.52 -4.29
N SER A 91 6.66 -13.27 -4.51
CA SER A 91 6.55 -14.31 -5.54
C SER A 91 5.09 -14.49 -5.91
N GLY A 92 4.53 -13.54 -6.64
CA GLY A 92 3.11 -13.50 -6.89
C GLY A 92 2.74 -12.87 -8.23
N ALA A 93 1.43 -12.73 -8.42
CA ALA A 93 0.83 -12.03 -9.55
C ALA A 93 -0.44 -11.32 -9.10
N LEU A 94 -0.86 -10.38 -9.91
CA LEU A 94 -2.14 -9.68 -9.81
C LEU A 94 -2.99 -10.05 -11.02
N PHE A 95 -4.21 -10.48 -10.79
CA PHE A 95 -5.18 -10.69 -11.86
C PHE A 95 -6.37 -9.78 -11.65
N ASN A 96 -6.86 -9.18 -12.72
CA ASN A 96 -7.96 -8.20 -12.70
C ASN A 96 -7.74 -7.09 -11.66
N GLY A 97 -6.50 -6.54 -11.63
CA GLY A 97 -6.14 -5.44 -10.74
C GLY A 97 -6.87 -4.16 -11.09
N VAL A 98 -6.95 -3.26 -10.11
CA VAL A 98 -7.53 -1.93 -10.22
C VAL A 98 -6.40 -0.92 -10.21
N GLN A 99 -6.41 0.00 -11.17
CA GLN A 99 -5.45 1.10 -11.16
C GLN A 99 -5.85 2.14 -10.13
N MET A 100 -4.87 2.69 -9.40
CA MET A 100 -5.11 3.78 -8.47
C MET A 100 -5.71 4.97 -9.23
N PRO A 101 -6.91 5.43 -8.85
CA PRO A 101 -7.55 6.54 -9.55
C PRO A 101 -6.80 7.86 -9.26
N PRO A 102 -6.92 8.85 -10.15
CA PRO A 102 -6.51 10.21 -9.82
C PRO A 102 -7.37 10.77 -8.67
N GLY A 103 -6.80 11.67 -7.87
CA GLY A 103 -7.51 12.32 -6.78
C GLY A 103 -6.99 13.74 -6.54
N GLU A 104 -7.79 14.59 -5.92
CA GLU A 104 -7.39 15.96 -5.60
C GLU A 104 -6.33 16.00 -4.46
N ALA A 105 -6.34 14.99 -3.59
CA ALA A 105 -5.47 14.90 -2.42
C ALA A 105 -4.18 14.14 -2.67
N TRP A 106 -4.00 13.52 -3.83
CA TRP A 106 -2.81 12.74 -4.16
C TRP A 106 -2.45 12.81 -5.63
N GLN A 107 -1.18 12.55 -5.89
CA GLN A 107 -0.62 12.41 -7.23
C GLN A 107 -0.02 11.01 -7.37
N VAL A 108 -0.42 10.28 -8.40
CA VAL A 108 0.18 9.00 -8.77
C VAL A 108 1.43 9.29 -9.60
N VAL A 109 2.60 8.91 -9.08
CA VAL A 109 3.89 9.22 -9.71
C VAL A 109 4.12 8.37 -10.97
N ASN A 110 3.79 7.08 -10.89
CA ASN A 110 3.92 6.15 -12.00
C ASN A 110 2.64 5.34 -12.19
N PRO A 111 1.70 5.81 -13.03
CA PRO A 111 0.41 5.14 -13.22
C PRO A 111 0.54 3.70 -13.75
N GLU A 112 1.58 3.37 -14.52
CA GLU A 112 1.79 2.01 -15.04
C GLU A 112 2.11 1.00 -13.93
N HIS A 113 2.66 1.47 -12.81
CA HIS A 113 3.01 0.65 -11.65
C HIS A 113 2.10 0.91 -10.43
N ALA A 114 0.94 1.52 -10.65
CA ALA A 114 -0.04 1.82 -9.60
C ALA A 114 -1.28 0.92 -9.68
N TRP A 115 -1.06 -0.38 -9.88
CA TRP A 115 -2.13 -1.38 -9.95
C TRP A 115 -2.16 -2.20 -8.67
N GLY A 116 -3.32 -2.23 -8.02
CA GLY A 116 -3.54 -2.99 -6.78
C GLY A 116 -4.73 -3.92 -6.86
N THR A 117 -4.95 -4.70 -5.81
CA THR A 117 -6.27 -5.27 -5.59
C THR A 117 -7.27 -4.17 -5.30
N ARG A 118 -8.56 -4.43 -5.46
CA ARG A 118 -9.62 -3.48 -5.07
C ARG A 118 -9.45 -3.05 -3.61
N GLU A 119 -9.22 -4.01 -2.71
CA GLU A 119 -9.04 -3.74 -1.28
C GLU A 119 -7.86 -2.80 -1.00
N THR A 120 -6.72 -2.98 -1.69
CA THR A 120 -5.56 -2.07 -1.54
C THR A 120 -5.91 -0.65 -1.96
N VAL A 121 -6.54 -0.50 -3.13
CA VAL A 121 -6.90 0.81 -3.67
C VAL A 121 -7.94 1.50 -2.79
N ASP A 122 -8.99 0.78 -2.36
CA ASP A 122 -10.05 1.32 -1.53
C ASP A 122 -9.52 1.72 -0.14
N ASN A 123 -8.68 0.88 0.50
CA ASN A 123 -8.04 1.20 1.78
C ASN A 123 -7.16 2.44 1.69
N LEU A 124 -6.34 2.54 0.63
CA LEU A 124 -5.46 3.68 0.44
C LEU A 124 -6.25 4.97 0.21
N THR A 125 -7.26 4.93 -0.67
CA THR A 125 -8.15 6.06 -0.96
C THR A 125 -8.84 6.54 0.32
N HIS A 126 -9.44 5.62 1.08
CA HIS A 126 -10.07 5.94 2.37
C HIS A 126 -9.11 6.67 3.31
N CYS A 127 -7.88 6.17 3.47
CA CYS A 127 -6.91 6.79 4.37
C CYS A 127 -6.49 8.20 3.92
N LEU A 128 -6.35 8.41 2.61
CA LEU A 128 -6.02 9.73 2.05
C LEU A 128 -7.15 10.74 2.23
N GLU A 129 -8.38 10.34 1.91
CA GLU A 129 -9.58 11.15 2.08
C GLU A 129 -9.78 11.52 3.56
N ARG A 130 -9.52 10.57 4.48
CA ARG A 130 -9.61 10.82 5.92
C ARG A 130 -8.65 11.90 6.40
N VAL A 131 -7.43 11.96 5.85
CA VAL A 131 -6.51 13.06 6.18
C VAL A 131 -7.02 14.40 5.67
N VAL A 132 -7.60 14.46 4.48
CA VAL A 132 -8.20 15.69 3.94
C VAL A 132 -9.37 16.17 4.79
N GLU A 133 -10.22 15.27 5.25
CA GLU A 133 -11.31 15.59 6.18
C GLU A 133 -10.79 16.19 7.50
N LEU A 134 -9.72 15.61 8.06
CA LEU A 134 -9.12 16.07 9.32
C LEU A 134 -8.35 17.39 9.13
N PHE A 135 -7.75 17.59 7.97
CA PHE A 135 -6.89 18.72 7.65
C PHE A 135 -7.23 19.31 6.27
N PRO A 136 -8.30 20.08 6.15
CA PRO A 136 -8.66 20.74 4.89
C PRO A 136 -7.49 21.56 4.36
N GLY A 137 -7.13 21.37 3.08
CA GLY A 137 -5.95 21.99 2.47
C GLY A 137 -4.64 21.28 2.80
N ALA A 138 -4.69 20.01 3.20
CA ALA A 138 -3.49 19.20 3.34
C ALA A 138 -2.68 19.19 2.04
N ALA A 139 -1.35 19.11 2.17
CA ALA A 139 -0.46 18.96 1.02
C ALA A 139 -0.74 17.66 0.25
N THR A 140 -0.46 17.68 -1.04
CA THR A 140 -0.64 16.52 -1.92
C THR A 140 0.26 15.36 -1.47
N MET A 141 -0.34 14.17 -1.30
CA MET A 141 0.40 12.94 -1.09
C MET A 141 0.88 12.38 -2.43
N TYR A 142 2.10 11.86 -2.47
CA TYR A 142 2.59 11.16 -3.65
C TYR A 142 2.45 9.65 -3.47
N ILE A 143 1.84 8.99 -4.46
CA ILE A 143 1.72 7.54 -4.50
C ILE A 143 2.74 7.02 -5.52
N GLY A 144 3.67 6.21 -5.04
CA GLY A 144 4.70 5.57 -5.84
C GLY A 144 4.20 4.27 -6.47
N HIS A 145 4.90 3.17 -6.16
CA HIS A 145 4.58 1.88 -6.75
C HIS A 145 3.55 1.10 -5.90
N ILE A 146 2.65 0.39 -6.58
CA ILE A 146 1.79 -0.64 -6.00
C ILE A 146 2.18 -1.99 -6.61
N SER A 147 1.97 -2.16 -7.91
CA SER A 147 2.48 -3.26 -8.72
C SER A 147 2.28 -2.95 -10.20
N GLY A 148 2.86 -3.75 -11.09
CA GLY A 148 2.47 -3.75 -12.49
C GLY A 148 1.04 -4.27 -12.67
N ARG A 149 0.41 -4.00 -13.81
CA ARG A 149 -0.98 -4.39 -14.13
C ARG A 149 -1.28 -5.88 -13.90
N ARG A 150 -0.28 -6.74 -14.08
CA ARG A 150 -0.38 -8.20 -13.87
C ARG A 150 0.41 -8.68 -12.66
N GLY A 151 0.90 -7.76 -11.84
CA GLY A 151 1.83 -8.09 -10.76
C GLY A 151 3.17 -8.61 -11.29
N GLY A 152 3.77 -9.53 -10.55
CA GLY A 152 5.09 -10.05 -10.86
C GLY A 152 6.21 -9.10 -10.45
N HIS A 153 7.44 -9.47 -10.77
CA HIS A 153 8.61 -8.70 -10.34
C HIS A 153 8.60 -7.26 -10.84
N LEU A 154 8.78 -6.32 -9.93
CA LEU A 154 8.90 -4.90 -10.19
C LEU A 154 10.23 -4.38 -9.62
N SER A 155 11.21 -4.10 -10.49
CA SER A 155 12.50 -3.54 -10.04
C SER A 155 12.32 -2.10 -9.51
N PRO A 156 13.01 -1.70 -8.44
CA PRO A 156 14.05 -2.43 -7.68
C PRO A 156 13.50 -3.25 -6.50
N HIS A 157 12.19 -3.38 -6.36
CA HIS A 157 11.52 -3.98 -5.21
C HIS A 157 11.72 -5.50 -5.14
N LYS A 158 11.74 -6.03 -3.93
CA LYS A 158 11.66 -7.47 -3.66
C LYS A 158 10.23 -7.95 -3.62
N SER A 159 9.31 -7.10 -3.19
CA SER A 159 7.86 -7.34 -3.12
C SER A 159 7.10 -6.62 -4.24
N HIS A 160 5.92 -6.07 -4.00
CA HIS A 160 5.07 -5.41 -5.00
C HIS A 160 4.59 -6.32 -6.15
N GLN A 161 4.49 -7.64 -5.91
CA GLN A 161 4.18 -8.59 -6.98
C GLN A 161 2.72 -9.03 -7.04
N SER A 162 1.93 -8.78 -6.00
CA SER A 162 0.53 -9.26 -5.93
C SER A 162 -0.51 -8.16 -5.70
N GLY A 163 -0.11 -6.89 -5.81
CA GLY A 163 -1.02 -5.74 -5.69
C GLY A 163 -1.50 -5.47 -4.27
N ARG A 164 -0.77 -5.93 -3.24
CA ARG A 164 -1.09 -5.72 -1.82
C ARG A 164 -0.16 -4.73 -1.12
N ASP A 165 0.97 -4.42 -1.73
CA ASP A 165 1.96 -3.46 -1.26
C ASP A 165 1.73 -2.10 -1.91
N VAL A 166 2.05 -1.03 -1.21
CA VAL A 166 2.04 0.32 -1.75
C VAL A 166 3.12 1.17 -1.12
N ASP A 167 3.85 1.92 -1.95
CA ASP A 167 4.77 2.96 -1.53
C ASP A 167 4.08 4.30 -1.60
N VAL A 168 4.08 5.05 -0.50
CA VAL A 168 3.54 6.41 -0.43
C VAL A 168 4.55 7.34 0.22
N SER A 169 4.62 8.59 -0.22
CA SER A 169 5.47 9.59 0.41
C SER A 169 5.04 9.84 1.87
N TYR A 170 5.86 10.56 2.59
CA TYR A 170 5.39 11.21 3.82
C TYR A 170 4.66 12.51 3.47
N TYR A 171 3.86 13.05 4.38
CA TYR A 171 3.42 14.43 4.30
C TYR A 171 4.60 15.33 4.67
N TYR A 172 4.81 16.36 3.90
CA TYR A 172 5.87 17.34 4.11
C TYR A 172 5.30 18.71 4.46
N ASN A 173 6.09 19.53 5.15
CA ASN A 173 5.73 20.92 5.41
C ASN A 173 5.60 21.68 4.09
N ALA A 174 4.67 22.65 4.04
CA ALA A 174 4.38 23.45 2.86
C ALA A 174 5.65 24.02 2.19
N GLY A 175 5.74 23.86 0.88
CA GLY A 175 6.89 24.28 0.08
C GLY A 175 8.10 23.35 0.11
N THR A 176 7.99 22.20 0.78
CA THR A 176 9.04 21.16 0.80
C THR A 176 8.55 19.83 0.24
N GLU A 177 7.34 19.83 -0.31
CA GLU A 177 6.71 18.64 -0.90
C GLU A 177 7.50 18.18 -2.11
N LYS A 178 7.94 16.95 -2.08
CA LYS A 178 8.65 16.32 -3.20
C LYS A 178 8.56 14.83 -3.09
N TRP A 179 8.22 14.16 -4.20
CA TRP A 179 8.34 12.73 -4.29
C TRP A 179 9.78 12.28 -3.99
N TYR A 180 9.91 11.27 -3.17
CA TYR A 180 11.17 10.64 -2.78
C TYR A 180 12.14 11.54 -1.98
N ALA A 181 11.66 12.62 -1.36
CA ALA A 181 12.48 13.44 -0.46
C ALA A 181 12.76 12.68 0.84
N THR A 182 14.00 12.71 1.32
CA THR A 182 14.34 12.16 2.64
C THR A 182 13.66 12.94 3.76
N ALA A 183 12.77 12.30 4.49
CA ALA A 183 12.07 12.89 5.63
C ALA A 183 13.01 13.08 6.82
N ASN A 184 12.89 14.21 7.48
CA ASN A 184 13.68 14.57 8.65
C ASN A 184 12.90 15.55 9.55
N ALA A 185 13.50 15.94 10.68
CA ALA A 185 12.85 16.81 11.66
C ALA A 185 12.43 18.20 11.13
N ARG A 186 13.00 18.65 9.99
CA ARG A 186 12.73 20.00 9.45
C ARG A 186 11.61 19.99 8.41
N ASN A 187 11.50 18.93 7.61
CA ASN A 187 10.58 18.88 6.47
C ASN A 187 9.36 17.98 6.69
N LEU A 188 9.41 17.03 7.65
CA LEU A 188 8.31 16.10 7.92
C LEU A 188 7.14 16.82 8.60
N ASP A 189 5.97 16.84 7.97
CA ASP A 189 4.71 17.16 8.62
C ASP A 189 4.27 15.97 9.48
N ARG A 190 4.63 16.02 10.75
CA ARG A 190 4.40 14.92 11.69
C ARG A 190 2.93 14.73 12.01
N GLU A 191 2.15 15.80 11.99
CA GLU A 191 0.74 15.77 12.35
C GLU A 191 -0.07 15.03 11.28
N ARG A 192 0.06 15.42 10.02
CA ARG A 192 -0.63 14.77 8.90
C ARG A 192 -0.09 13.36 8.64
N THR A 193 1.23 13.18 8.74
CA THR A 193 1.82 11.84 8.58
C THR A 193 1.35 10.89 9.68
N TRP A 194 1.27 11.36 10.94
CA TRP A 194 0.75 10.51 12.01
C TRP A 194 -0.74 10.22 11.83
N ALA A 195 -1.55 11.20 11.43
CA ALA A 195 -2.96 10.98 11.15
C ALA A 195 -3.15 9.92 10.06
N PHE A 196 -2.37 9.97 8.98
CA PHE A 196 -2.40 8.98 7.91
C PHE A 196 -2.02 7.58 8.42
N VAL A 197 -0.89 7.45 9.10
CA VAL A 197 -0.41 6.18 9.68
C VAL A 197 -1.43 5.63 10.69
N ARG A 198 -1.98 6.48 11.54
CA ARG A 198 -3.00 6.11 12.52
C ARG A 198 -4.25 5.56 11.84
N THR A 199 -4.74 6.24 10.80
CA THR A 199 -5.90 5.78 10.02
C THR A 199 -5.64 4.43 9.37
N ILE A 200 -4.46 4.22 8.76
CA ILE A 200 -4.08 2.90 8.23
C ILE A 200 -4.21 1.83 9.32
N ILE A 201 -3.71 2.10 10.51
CA ILE A 201 -3.70 1.13 11.62
C ILE A 201 -5.09 0.84 12.17
N THR A 202 -5.94 1.88 12.29
CA THR A 202 -7.25 1.75 12.96
C THR A 202 -8.37 1.34 12.02
N ASP A 203 -8.31 1.76 10.76
CA ASP A 203 -9.44 1.65 9.85
C ASP A 203 -9.26 0.54 8.80
N THR A 204 -8.02 0.03 8.61
CA THR A 204 -7.73 -0.98 7.60
C THR A 204 -7.16 -2.27 8.20
N ASP A 205 -7.15 -3.31 7.40
CA ASP A 205 -6.50 -4.58 7.76
C ASP A 205 -5.04 -4.56 7.26
N VAL A 206 -4.25 -3.63 7.83
CA VAL A 206 -2.84 -3.51 7.54
C VAL A 206 -2.05 -4.69 8.10
N GLU A 207 -1.16 -5.26 7.26
CA GLU A 207 -0.29 -6.38 7.62
C GLU A 207 1.02 -5.87 8.24
N LEU A 208 1.64 -4.86 7.62
CA LEU A 208 2.85 -4.19 8.11
C LEU A 208 3.01 -2.81 7.49
N ILE A 209 3.82 -1.98 8.16
CA ILE A 209 4.29 -0.69 7.66
C ILE A 209 5.80 -0.66 7.79
N LEU A 210 6.52 -0.47 6.66
CA LEU A 210 7.98 -0.29 6.68
C LEU A 210 8.32 1.19 6.68
N MET A 211 9.23 1.56 7.57
CA MET A 211 9.63 2.96 7.76
C MET A 211 11.07 3.02 8.29
N ASP A 212 11.85 4.01 7.86
CA ASP A 212 13.19 4.20 8.43
C ASP A 212 13.13 4.56 9.92
N ARG A 213 14.08 4.06 10.69
CA ARG A 213 14.14 4.28 12.14
C ARG A 213 14.23 5.75 12.52
N SER A 214 14.81 6.60 11.68
CA SER A 214 14.85 8.05 11.93
C SER A 214 13.46 8.67 11.90
N VAL A 215 12.61 8.25 10.97
CA VAL A 215 11.22 8.71 10.85
C VAL A 215 10.34 8.10 11.95
N GLN A 216 10.52 6.81 12.24
CA GLN A 216 9.83 6.14 13.36
C GLN A 216 10.00 6.93 14.68
N ARG A 217 11.23 7.37 14.99
CA ARG A 217 11.50 8.17 16.21
C ARG A 217 10.72 9.48 16.22
N LEU A 218 10.66 10.17 15.09
CA LEU A 218 9.93 11.45 14.97
C LEU A 218 8.43 11.26 15.17
N LEU A 219 7.85 10.25 14.54
CA LEU A 219 6.41 9.96 14.65
C LEU A 219 6.03 9.43 16.04
N ARG A 220 6.83 8.54 16.63
CA ARG A 220 6.60 8.04 17.99
C ARG A 220 6.62 9.17 19.02
N GLN A 221 7.62 10.06 18.94
CA GLN A 221 7.69 11.24 19.81
C GLN A 221 6.49 12.15 19.62
N PHE A 222 6.07 12.37 18.38
CA PHE A 222 4.90 13.19 18.06
C PHE A 222 3.63 12.55 18.62
N ALA A 223 3.35 11.29 18.38
CA ALA A 223 2.19 10.56 18.88
C ALA A 223 2.06 10.68 20.41
N LEU A 224 3.14 10.42 21.13
CA LEU A 224 3.18 10.55 22.60
C LEU A 224 2.96 12.00 23.05
N SER A 225 3.50 13.00 22.34
CA SER A 225 3.28 14.41 22.65
C SER A 225 1.84 14.87 22.43
N ARG A 226 1.10 14.16 21.58
CA ARG A 226 -0.33 14.41 21.32
C ARG A 226 -1.27 13.67 22.28
N GLY A 227 -0.70 12.90 23.21
CA GLY A 227 -1.47 12.20 24.24
C GLY A 227 -1.96 10.80 23.83
N GLU A 228 -1.41 10.23 22.76
CA GLU A 228 -1.69 8.83 22.46
C GLU A 228 -1.24 7.92 23.61
N ASP A 229 -1.96 6.83 23.80
CA ASP A 229 -1.64 5.85 24.83
C ASP A 229 -0.25 5.26 24.61
N ARG A 230 0.61 5.36 25.65
CA ARG A 230 2.01 4.94 25.56
C ARG A 230 2.15 3.47 25.24
N GLU A 231 1.37 2.62 25.90
CA GLU A 231 1.47 1.17 25.73
C GLU A 231 1.02 0.76 24.32
N TRP A 232 -0.02 1.41 23.79
CA TRP A 232 -0.46 1.22 22.42
C TRP A 232 0.63 1.63 21.42
N VAL A 233 1.20 2.83 21.57
CA VAL A 233 2.29 3.32 20.71
C VAL A 233 3.50 2.39 20.80
N ASP A 234 3.92 1.98 22.01
CA ASP A 234 5.05 1.08 22.17
C ASP A 234 4.81 -0.26 21.47
N ARG A 235 3.59 -0.83 21.55
CA ARG A 235 3.23 -2.06 20.81
C ARG A 235 3.29 -1.91 19.30
N LEU A 236 3.01 -0.72 18.76
CA LEU A 236 3.10 -0.49 17.32
C LEU A 236 4.54 -0.55 16.81
N PHE A 237 5.50 0.04 17.53
CA PHE A 237 6.89 0.18 17.11
C PHE A 237 7.81 -0.92 17.62
N ASP A 238 7.57 -1.46 18.81
CA ASP A 238 8.45 -2.44 19.46
C ASP A 238 7.81 -3.83 19.57
N GLY A 239 6.49 -3.93 19.36
CA GLY A 239 5.75 -5.16 19.61
C GLY A 239 5.46 -5.35 21.10
N GLY A 240 5.19 -6.58 21.49
CA GLY A 240 4.92 -6.96 22.88
C GLY A 240 3.65 -7.78 23.05
N GLY A 241 3.48 -8.43 24.20
CA GLY A 241 2.35 -9.31 24.42
C GLY A 241 2.29 -10.52 23.48
N GLY A 242 3.44 -10.91 22.90
CA GLY A 242 3.53 -11.98 21.89
C GLY A 242 3.18 -11.53 20.48
N LEU A 243 3.06 -10.22 20.22
CA LEU A 243 2.87 -9.65 18.90
C LEU A 243 4.17 -9.01 18.41
N SER A 244 4.47 -9.20 17.12
CA SER A 244 5.53 -8.48 16.42
C SER A 244 5.17 -6.99 16.26
N PRO A 245 6.15 -6.08 16.11
CA PRO A 245 5.88 -4.71 15.74
C PRO A 245 5.03 -4.65 14.46
N LEU A 246 4.15 -3.65 14.36
CA LEU A 246 3.42 -3.37 13.12
C LEU A 246 4.21 -2.42 12.22
N ILE A 247 4.95 -1.49 12.83
CA ILE A 247 5.81 -0.53 12.15
C ILE A 247 7.26 -1.02 12.26
N LEU A 248 7.76 -1.59 11.17
CA LEU A 248 9.07 -2.23 11.10
C LEU A 248 10.12 -1.29 10.51
N HIS A 249 11.37 -1.44 10.95
CA HIS A 249 12.47 -0.71 10.33
C HIS A 249 12.88 -1.36 9.02
N ALA A 250 12.94 -0.57 7.96
CA ALA A 250 13.54 -0.97 6.70
C ALA A 250 14.47 0.15 6.19
N LYS A 251 15.70 -0.25 5.80
CA LYS A 251 16.67 0.67 5.21
C LYS A 251 16.15 1.13 3.84
N GLY A 252 16.33 2.41 3.52
CA GLY A 252 15.83 2.99 2.27
C GLY A 252 14.46 3.67 2.39
N HIS A 253 13.73 3.44 3.48
CA HIS A 253 12.39 3.99 3.72
C HIS A 253 12.40 5.33 4.48
N ALA A 254 13.42 6.14 4.28
CA ALA A 254 13.44 7.50 4.82
C ALA A 254 12.71 8.52 3.92
N SER A 255 12.42 8.16 2.67
CA SER A 255 11.75 9.02 1.68
C SER A 255 10.28 8.67 1.45
N HIS A 256 9.86 7.49 1.85
CA HIS A 256 8.50 6.97 1.71
C HIS A 256 8.23 5.96 2.81
N LEU A 257 6.96 5.66 3.05
CA LEU A 257 6.54 4.50 3.81
C LEU A 257 6.01 3.44 2.85
N HIS A 258 6.29 2.18 3.17
CA HIS A 258 5.74 1.03 2.48
C HIS A 258 4.65 0.41 3.34
N VAL A 259 3.48 0.20 2.78
CA VAL A 259 2.32 -0.39 3.47
C VAL A 259 1.94 -1.68 2.77
N ARG A 260 1.72 -2.73 3.53
CA ARG A 260 1.14 -3.99 3.06
C ARG A 260 -0.19 -4.25 3.74
N PHE A 261 -1.18 -4.64 2.94
CA PHE A 261 -2.51 -5.01 3.43
C PHE A 261 -2.75 -6.51 3.33
N TYR A 262 -3.57 -7.06 4.23
CA TYR A 262 -3.96 -8.47 4.20
C TYR A 262 -4.81 -8.84 2.98
N ASN A 263 -5.74 -8.00 2.57
CA ASN A 263 -6.62 -8.20 1.41
C ASN A 263 -7.22 -9.61 1.32
N PRO A 264 -7.98 -10.05 2.31
CA PRO A 264 -8.46 -11.43 2.42
C PRO A 264 -9.36 -11.85 1.28
N LEU A 265 -10.14 -10.92 0.72
CA LEU A 265 -11.05 -11.24 -0.39
C LEU A 265 -10.24 -11.54 -1.66
N ALA A 266 -9.31 -10.66 -2.04
CA ALA A 266 -8.49 -10.85 -3.22
C ALA A 266 -7.57 -12.08 -3.12
N GLN A 267 -7.02 -12.35 -1.93
CA GLN A 267 -6.18 -13.53 -1.71
C GLN A 267 -6.97 -14.85 -1.80
N GLU A 268 -8.15 -14.91 -1.17
CA GLU A 268 -8.96 -16.13 -1.22
C GLU A 268 -9.53 -16.37 -2.62
N THR A 269 -9.99 -15.31 -3.31
CA THR A 269 -10.41 -15.43 -4.71
C THR A 269 -9.26 -15.94 -5.58
N GLY A 270 -8.07 -15.38 -5.42
CA GLY A 270 -6.86 -15.81 -6.14
C GLY A 270 -6.51 -17.26 -5.85
N ARG A 271 -6.50 -17.66 -4.57
CA ARG A 271 -6.20 -19.02 -4.13
C ARG A 271 -7.15 -20.06 -4.75
N ARG A 272 -8.44 -19.77 -4.82
CA ARG A 272 -9.45 -20.69 -5.37
C ARG A 272 -9.51 -20.69 -6.89
N SER A 273 -9.08 -19.59 -7.53
CA SER A 273 -9.16 -19.42 -8.99
C SER A 273 -7.87 -19.80 -9.71
N TYR A 274 -6.74 -19.83 -9.04
CA TYR A 274 -5.40 -19.94 -9.64
C TYR A 274 -5.26 -21.11 -10.61
N GLU A 275 -5.55 -22.36 -10.17
CA GLU A 275 -5.41 -23.54 -11.00
C GLU A 275 -6.30 -23.47 -12.24
N ILE A 276 -7.52 -22.92 -12.09
CA ILE A 276 -8.48 -22.76 -13.18
C ILE A 276 -7.94 -21.79 -14.22
N LEU A 277 -7.44 -20.62 -13.77
CA LEU A 277 -6.88 -19.58 -14.63
C LEU A 277 -5.65 -20.07 -15.42
N ILE A 278 -4.77 -20.84 -14.76
CA ILE A 278 -3.60 -21.46 -15.40
C ILE A 278 -4.03 -22.50 -16.44
N LYS A 279 -4.91 -23.45 -16.06
CA LYS A 279 -5.42 -24.48 -16.96
C LYS A 279 -6.07 -23.88 -18.21
N ARG A 280 -6.78 -22.77 -18.05
CA ARG A 280 -7.42 -22.04 -19.14
C ARG A 280 -6.48 -21.09 -19.91
N ARG A 281 -5.22 -20.98 -19.50
CA ARG A 281 -4.21 -20.08 -20.09
C ARG A 281 -4.61 -18.59 -20.04
N VAL A 282 -5.48 -18.21 -19.11
CA VAL A 282 -5.87 -16.82 -18.86
C VAL A 282 -4.78 -16.11 -18.06
N LEU A 283 -4.15 -16.84 -17.13
CA LEU A 283 -3.01 -16.39 -16.36
C LEU A 283 -1.78 -17.24 -16.73
N GLN A 284 -0.63 -16.58 -16.88
CA GLN A 284 0.65 -17.29 -16.93
C GLN A 284 1.12 -17.59 -15.51
N PRO A 285 1.76 -18.75 -15.27
CA PRO A 285 2.34 -19.03 -13.97
C PRO A 285 3.29 -17.89 -13.56
N PRO A 286 3.14 -17.32 -12.35
CA PRO A 286 4.05 -16.30 -11.87
C PRO A 286 5.49 -16.78 -11.87
N SER A 287 6.41 -15.89 -12.20
CA SER A 287 7.83 -16.12 -12.03
C SER A 287 8.26 -15.74 -10.63
N TYR A 288 9.18 -16.49 -10.07
CA TYR A 288 9.82 -16.19 -8.78
C TYR A 288 11.34 -16.26 -8.94
N PHE A 289 12.06 -15.76 -7.96
CA PHE A 289 13.53 -15.81 -8.00
C PHE A 289 14.08 -16.78 -6.96
N VAL A 290 14.98 -17.66 -7.41
CA VAL A 290 15.85 -18.40 -6.51
C VAL A 290 17.13 -17.56 -6.36
N ARG A 291 17.57 -17.33 -5.13
CA ARG A 291 18.86 -16.67 -4.84
C ARG A 291 19.99 -17.70 -4.90
N HIS A 292 21.00 -17.41 -5.70
CA HIS A 292 22.19 -18.20 -5.81
C HIS A 292 23.41 -17.40 -5.38
N LYS A 293 24.02 -17.77 -4.25
CA LYS A 293 25.29 -17.19 -3.82
C LYS A 293 26.42 -17.86 -4.60
N ALA A 294 27.10 -17.10 -5.46
CA ALA A 294 28.13 -17.62 -6.32
C ALA A 294 29.36 -18.12 -5.52
N LYS A 295 29.83 -19.28 -5.91
CA LYS A 295 31.03 -19.95 -5.33
C LYS A 295 32.16 -19.97 -6.35
N SER A 296 33.37 -20.28 -5.88
CA SER A 296 34.50 -20.52 -6.79
C SER A 296 34.15 -21.64 -7.77
N GLY A 297 34.38 -21.41 -9.05
CA GLY A 297 34.05 -22.34 -10.14
C GLY A 297 32.63 -22.16 -10.74
N ASP A 298 31.78 -21.35 -10.15
CA ASP A 298 30.50 -21.03 -10.77
C ASP A 298 30.69 -20.14 -12.02
N THR A 299 29.97 -20.47 -13.06
CA THR A 299 29.89 -19.68 -14.31
C THR A 299 28.45 -19.38 -14.63
N LEU A 300 28.19 -18.30 -15.37
CA LEU A 300 26.85 -17.93 -15.76
C LEU A 300 26.20 -19.03 -16.62
N SER A 301 26.96 -19.66 -17.51
CA SER A 301 26.48 -20.82 -18.29
C SER A 301 26.18 -22.03 -17.42
N GLY A 302 27.02 -22.27 -16.39
CA GLY A 302 26.77 -23.33 -15.39
C GLY A 302 25.48 -23.10 -14.62
N LEU A 303 25.20 -21.87 -14.22
CA LEU A 303 23.92 -21.50 -13.58
C LEU A 303 22.75 -21.69 -14.53
N ALA A 304 22.89 -21.29 -15.80
CA ALA A 304 21.86 -21.47 -16.81
C ALA A 304 21.45 -22.96 -16.95
N VAL A 305 22.43 -23.85 -17.00
CA VAL A 305 22.20 -25.30 -17.05
C VAL A 305 21.59 -25.81 -15.75
N LYS A 306 22.19 -25.44 -14.61
CA LYS A 306 21.74 -25.89 -13.27
C LYS A 306 20.28 -25.56 -12.98
N TYR A 307 19.84 -24.38 -13.37
CA TYR A 307 18.50 -23.86 -13.06
C TYR A 307 17.54 -23.93 -14.24
N HIS A 308 17.96 -24.47 -15.37
CA HIS A 308 17.17 -24.58 -16.61
C HIS A 308 16.62 -23.21 -17.09
N VAL A 309 17.45 -22.16 -17.01
CA VAL A 309 17.11 -20.79 -17.38
C VAL A 309 18.08 -20.28 -18.43
N PRO A 310 17.63 -19.62 -19.51
CA PRO A 310 18.54 -19.06 -20.48
C PRO A 310 19.55 -18.09 -19.84
N GLN A 311 20.83 -18.23 -20.18
CA GLN A 311 21.91 -17.37 -19.66
C GLN A 311 21.60 -15.89 -19.81
N LYS A 312 21.07 -15.47 -20.98
CA LYS A 312 20.66 -14.10 -21.26
C LYS A 312 19.60 -13.59 -20.28
N THR A 313 18.68 -14.44 -19.86
CA THR A 313 17.65 -14.08 -18.88
C THR A 313 18.26 -13.82 -17.51
N ILE A 314 19.22 -14.66 -17.09
CA ILE A 314 19.96 -14.43 -15.83
C ILE A 314 20.76 -13.13 -15.90
N GLN A 315 21.42 -12.85 -17.03
CA GLN A 315 22.12 -11.59 -17.26
C GLN A 315 21.21 -10.37 -17.09
N GLN A 316 20.08 -10.38 -17.80
CA GLN A 316 19.13 -9.26 -17.79
C GLN A 316 18.57 -8.97 -16.40
N VAL A 317 18.15 -10.02 -15.68
CA VAL A 317 17.58 -9.90 -14.33
C VAL A 317 18.59 -9.36 -13.32
N ASN A 318 19.88 -9.63 -13.52
CA ASN A 318 20.95 -9.18 -12.62
C ASN A 318 21.74 -7.98 -13.16
N GLY A 319 21.31 -7.37 -14.25
CA GLY A 319 22.01 -6.22 -14.84
C GLY A 319 23.45 -6.49 -15.26
N LEU A 320 23.79 -7.77 -15.56
CA LEU A 320 25.16 -8.16 -15.86
C LEU A 320 25.56 -7.71 -17.28
N LYS A 321 26.65 -6.97 -17.36
CA LYS A 321 27.25 -6.55 -18.65
C LYS A 321 28.17 -7.59 -19.26
N THR A 322 28.63 -8.56 -18.45
CA THR A 322 29.53 -9.66 -18.84
C THR A 322 29.07 -10.97 -18.20
N ASP A 323 29.67 -12.09 -18.62
CA ASP A 323 29.40 -13.43 -18.06
C ASP A 323 30.10 -13.70 -16.74
N ALA A 324 30.96 -12.77 -16.29
CA ALA A 324 31.74 -12.95 -15.07
C ALA A 324 30.88 -12.82 -13.82
N LEU A 325 30.96 -13.83 -12.96
CA LEU A 325 30.33 -13.83 -11.65
C LEU A 325 31.33 -13.42 -10.58
N LYS A 326 30.87 -12.65 -9.60
CA LYS A 326 31.66 -12.33 -8.40
C LYS A 326 31.39 -13.37 -7.33
N ILE A 327 32.43 -13.99 -6.78
CA ILE A 327 32.32 -14.93 -5.67
C ILE A 327 31.68 -14.24 -4.48
N ASP A 328 30.88 -14.98 -3.72
CA ASP A 328 30.08 -14.51 -2.57
C ASP A 328 28.97 -13.52 -2.89
N HIS A 329 28.80 -13.12 -4.14
CA HIS A 329 27.67 -12.29 -4.56
C HIS A 329 26.42 -13.14 -4.80
N GLU A 330 25.25 -12.63 -4.42
CA GLU A 330 23.96 -13.28 -4.67
C GLU A 330 23.39 -12.85 -6.02
N TYR A 331 23.03 -13.85 -6.83
CA TYR A 331 22.37 -13.67 -8.12
C TYR A 331 20.94 -14.16 -8.06
N ARG A 332 20.03 -13.39 -8.66
CA ARG A 332 18.63 -13.77 -8.84
C ARG A 332 18.50 -14.65 -10.06
N ILE A 333 17.97 -15.85 -9.85
CA ILE A 333 17.73 -16.81 -10.93
C ILE A 333 16.22 -16.93 -11.12
N PRO A 334 15.65 -16.41 -12.23
CA PRO A 334 14.23 -16.49 -12.46
C PRO A 334 13.79 -17.94 -12.66
N GLN A 335 12.71 -18.31 -12.02
CA GLN A 335 12.06 -19.60 -12.17
C GLN A 335 10.63 -19.38 -12.62
N SER A 336 10.12 -20.26 -13.49
CA SER A 336 8.72 -20.28 -13.88
C SER A 336 8.12 -21.64 -13.54
N GLY A 337 6.84 -21.70 -13.28
CA GLY A 337 6.15 -22.98 -13.18
C GLY A 337 5.53 -23.33 -11.85
N GLY A 338 5.26 -22.38 -11.00
CA GLY A 338 4.39 -22.63 -9.87
C GLY A 338 4.75 -21.81 -8.64
N VAL A 339 3.95 -20.81 -8.39
CA VAL A 339 3.97 -20.14 -7.10
C VAL A 339 3.21 -21.01 -6.12
N ARG A 340 3.81 -21.28 -4.98
CA ARG A 340 3.09 -21.85 -3.85
C ARG A 340 1.99 -20.86 -3.46
N MET A 341 0.75 -21.31 -3.45
CA MET A 341 -0.36 -20.47 -2.99
C MET A 341 -0.26 -20.27 -1.48
N ALA A 342 -0.44 -19.03 -1.05
CA ALA A 342 -0.57 -18.73 0.36
C ALA A 342 -1.76 -19.49 0.97
N PRO A 343 -1.69 -19.91 2.22
CA PRO A 343 -2.84 -20.44 2.93
C PRO A 343 -3.94 -19.37 3.01
N ARG A 344 -5.16 -19.77 3.37
CA ARG A 344 -6.22 -18.79 3.63
C ARG A 344 -5.79 -17.87 4.75
N VAL A 345 -5.98 -16.57 4.50
CA VAL A 345 -5.53 -15.52 5.41
C VAL A 345 -6.36 -15.53 6.69
N ALA A 346 -5.67 -15.51 7.83
CA ALA A 346 -6.24 -15.19 9.13
C ALA A 346 -5.78 -13.78 9.53
N ILE A 347 -6.73 -12.87 9.73
CA ILE A 347 -6.44 -11.47 10.04
C ILE A 347 -6.40 -11.29 11.56
N PRO A 348 -5.30 -10.79 12.14
CA PRO A 348 -5.26 -10.40 13.55
C PRO A 348 -6.25 -9.26 13.83
N ALA A 349 -6.70 -9.15 15.06
CA ALA A 349 -7.49 -7.99 15.48
C ALA A 349 -6.73 -6.69 15.22
N ARG A 350 -7.43 -5.67 14.73
CA ARG A 350 -6.85 -4.35 14.49
C ARG A 350 -6.27 -3.79 15.77
N ARG A 351 -5.13 -3.15 15.67
CA ARG A 351 -4.44 -2.55 16.81
C ARG A 351 -4.98 -1.14 17.07
N VAL A 352 -6.24 -1.05 17.50
CA VAL A 352 -6.86 0.23 17.87
C VAL A 352 -6.33 0.72 19.23
N PRO A 353 -6.26 2.06 19.45
CA PRO A 353 -5.93 2.59 20.76
C PRO A 353 -7.01 2.21 21.77
N PRO A 354 -6.69 2.14 23.07
CA PRO A 354 -7.70 1.96 24.10
C PRO A 354 -8.68 3.14 24.10
N ASP A 355 -9.91 2.90 24.55
CA ASP A 355 -10.85 3.99 24.77
C ASP A 355 -10.23 5.05 25.70
N PRO A 356 -10.45 6.34 25.44
CA PRO A 356 -9.96 7.37 26.34
C PRO A 356 -10.49 7.12 27.74
N ALA A 357 -9.59 7.14 28.72
CA ALA A 357 -10.00 6.99 30.12
C ALA A 357 -11.15 7.96 30.43
N PRO A 358 -12.21 7.52 31.11
CA PRO A 358 -13.29 8.42 31.47
C PRO A 358 -12.72 9.62 32.21
N ALA A 359 -13.11 10.83 31.79
CA ALA A 359 -12.64 12.05 32.40
C ALA A 359 -12.79 11.93 33.93
N PRO A 360 -11.77 12.26 34.72
CA PRO A 360 -11.86 12.16 36.18
C PRO A 360 -13.03 13.05 36.62
N ASN A 361 -14.11 12.40 37.05
CA ASN A 361 -15.34 12.93 37.62
C ASN A 361 -15.68 14.39 37.27
N ALA A 362 -16.52 14.55 36.23
CA ALA A 362 -17.54 15.59 36.35
C ALA A 362 -18.33 15.24 37.62
N ALA A 363 -18.18 16.06 38.66
CA ALA A 363 -18.87 15.88 39.92
C ALA A 363 -20.34 15.52 39.68
N GLN A 364 -20.77 14.36 40.13
CA GLN A 364 -22.19 14.02 40.10
C GLN A 364 -22.95 15.18 40.73
N PRO A 365 -23.99 15.73 40.06
CA PRO A 365 -24.82 16.76 40.67
C PRO A 365 -25.34 16.17 42.00
N GLY A 366 -24.93 16.80 43.10
CA GLY A 366 -25.27 16.34 44.43
C GLY A 366 -26.76 16.05 44.53
N THR A 367 -27.09 14.83 44.92
CA THR A 367 -28.43 14.45 45.33
C THR A 367 -28.82 15.35 46.47
N VAL A 368 -29.64 16.37 46.21
CA VAL A 368 -30.29 17.18 47.22
C VAL A 368 -31.24 16.24 47.97
N GLN A 369 -30.88 15.86 49.15
CA GLN A 369 -31.79 15.16 50.07
C GLN A 369 -32.98 16.11 50.36
N PRO A 370 -34.24 15.68 50.23
CA PRO A 370 -35.38 16.50 50.65
C PRO A 370 -35.33 16.64 52.18
N ASN A 371 -35.36 17.90 52.65
CA ASN A 371 -35.49 18.25 54.06
C ASN A 371 -36.72 17.57 54.69
N ALA A 372 -36.55 16.78 55.72
CA ALA A 372 -37.62 16.27 56.55
C ALA A 372 -38.40 17.43 57.21
N PRO A 373 -39.71 17.40 57.28
CA PRO A 373 -40.51 18.45 57.95
C PRO A 373 -40.24 18.40 59.44
N LYS A 374 -39.92 19.57 60.05
CA LYS A 374 -39.81 19.77 61.47
C LYS A 374 -41.15 19.52 62.13
N GLY A 375 -41.22 18.54 62.99
CA GLY A 375 -42.42 18.19 63.75
C GLY A 375 -42.94 19.35 64.59
N ALA A 376 -44.25 19.54 64.52
CA ALA A 376 -45.02 20.50 65.32
C ALA A 376 -44.98 20.09 66.78
N GLY A 377 -44.50 20.99 67.64
CA GLY A 377 -44.55 20.82 69.09
C GLY A 377 -45.98 20.81 69.58
N MET A 378 -46.34 19.77 70.35
CA MET A 378 -47.55 19.74 71.14
C MET A 378 -47.35 20.60 72.40
N LEU A 379 -48.22 21.64 72.53
CA LEU A 379 -48.51 22.31 73.78
C LEU A 379 -49.42 21.37 74.59
N GLY A 380 -48.94 20.87 75.71
CA GLY A 380 -49.73 20.26 76.80
C GLY A 380 -50.06 21.28 77.84
N GLY A 381 -51.34 21.60 77.98
CA GLY A 381 -51.86 22.32 79.11
C GLY A 381 -52.55 21.38 80.09
N GLY A 382 -52.41 21.71 81.32
CA GLY A 382 -53.11 21.08 82.41
C GLY A 382 -52.28 21.00 83.67
#